data_baa1e52e8d60eec0851d6c019f3b64eb
#
_entry.id   baa1e52e8d60eec0851d6c019f3b64eb
#
_cell.length_a   1.000
_cell.length_b   1.000
_cell.length_c   1.000
_cell.angle_alpha   90.00
_cell.angle_beta   90.00
_cell.angle_gamma   90.00
#
_symmetry.space_group_name_H-M   'P 1'
#
loop_
_entity.id
_entity.type
_entity.pdbx_description
1 polymer ?
#
loop_
_entity_poly.entity_id
_entity_poly.type
_entity_poly.pdbx_seq_one_letter_code
_entity_poly.pdbx_strand_id
1 'polypeptide(L)'
;MSHAISNELLKRFDIPGPRYTSYPTADRFVEAFAEQDYIQALEQRRVGSMALPLSLYVHIPFCESVCYYCACNKVITKHHERAAEYLRYLSREVELQVQHFGQGHSVSQLHLGGGTPTFLSDAELEDLMSMIRRNFTLVPGGEYSIEVDPRTVTDQRLQTLARLGFNRLSFGVQDFDPAVQKAVHRVQPAEQVFALVETARKIGFESVNVDLIYGLPLQTPESFARTLAQVNELRPDRIALYAYAHLPSRFKPQRRIISAELPSGGDKLAMLSASLDAFMDAGYVYVGMDHFALPTDALAVAKRQGRLHRNFQGYSTQPDCDLIALGVSAIGRIGATYSQNAKTLDEYYDALDQGRLPIVRGLALTRDDLLRRSVIMSLMCQGQLQYESIELGHLIDFKSYFARELEVLSGFVESGLVTMDDTGVEVTATGWFLVRAIAMVFDKNLQVDLDRARFSKII
;
A
#
# COMPACT_ATOMS: atom_id res chain seq x y z
N MET A 1 -6.77 16.08 25.60
CA MET A 1 -7.78 16.72 24.73
C MET A 1 -8.25 15.61 23.79
N SER A 2 -9.55 15.32 23.73
CA SER A 2 -10.08 14.32 22.81
C SER A 2 -9.70 14.73 21.39
N HIS A 3 -8.94 13.88 20.69
CA HIS A 3 -8.60 14.05 19.26
C HIS A 3 -9.77 13.64 18.36
N ALA A 4 -10.95 13.45 18.93
CA ALA A 4 -12.11 12.91 18.27
C ALA A 4 -12.60 13.83 17.15
N ILE A 5 -12.51 13.36 15.92
CA ILE A 5 -13.32 13.88 14.82
C ILE A 5 -14.78 13.73 15.23
N SER A 6 -15.59 14.78 15.04
CA SER A 6 -17.02 14.67 15.31
C SER A 6 -17.66 13.59 14.42
N ASN A 7 -18.57 12.81 15.00
CA ASN A 7 -19.32 11.80 14.24
C ASN A 7 -20.10 12.41 13.06
N GLU A 8 -20.41 13.70 13.11
CA GLU A 8 -21.07 14.45 12.05
C GLU A 8 -20.15 14.65 10.85
N LEU A 9 -18.88 15.07 11.08
CA LEU A 9 -17.87 15.19 10.03
C LEU A 9 -17.57 13.84 9.38
N LEU A 10 -17.41 12.78 10.19
CA LEU A 10 -17.18 11.44 9.69
C LEU A 10 -18.33 10.98 8.79
N LYS A 11 -19.59 11.17 9.19
CA LYS A 11 -20.78 10.82 8.36
C LYS A 11 -20.86 11.65 7.08
N ARG A 12 -20.51 12.93 7.13
CA ARG A 12 -20.52 13.83 5.95
C ARG A 12 -19.53 13.39 4.89
N PHE A 13 -18.38 12.87 5.28
CA PHE A 13 -17.29 12.47 4.40
C PHE A 13 -17.17 10.95 4.22
N ASP A 14 -18.13 10.13 4.69
CA ASP A 14 -18.18 8.69 4.42
C ASP A 14 -18.66 8.41 2.98
N ILE A 15 -17.89 8.89 2.02
CA ILE A 15 -18.11 8.73 0.58
C ILE A 15 -17.11 7.74 -0.02
N PRO A 16 -17.45 7.04 -1.12
CA PRO A 16 -16.47 6.22 -1.84
C PRO A 16 -15.36 7.07 -2.47
N GLY A 17 -14.11 6.64 -2.35
CA GLY A 17 -12.99 7.37 -2.95
C GLY A 17 -11.73 6.54 -3.10
N PRO A 18 -10.80 6.93 -3.98
CA PRO A 18 -9.55 6.24 -4.21
C PRO A 18 -8.60 6.34 -3.02
N ARG A 19 -7.71 5.36 -2.86
CA ARG A 19 -6.66 5.40 -1.83
C ARG A 19 -5.42 6.18 -2.25
N TYR A 20 -5.37 6.67 -3.47
CA TYR A 20 -4.24 7.43 -4.06
C TYR A 20 -2.87 6.79 -3.81
N THR A 21 -2.77 5.49 -4.09
CA THR A 21 -1.48 4.82 -4.27
C THR A 21 -0.84 5.16 -5.62
N SER A 22 -1.63 5.75 -6.50
CA SER A 22 -1.26 6.35 -7.78
C SER A 22 -2.26 7.46 -8.15
N TYR A 23 -1.87 8.34 -9.05
CA TYR A 23 -2.78 9.21 -9.77
C TYR A 23 -2.30 9.36 -11.23
N PRO A 24 -3.17 9.14 -12.22
CA PRO A 24 -4.51 8.52 -12.10
C PRO A 24 -4.48 7.12 -11.48
N THR A 25 -5.64 6.68 -10.99
CA THR A 25 -5.78 5.39 -10.29
C THR A 25 -5.78 4.21 -11.27
N ALA A 26 -5.44 3.00 -10.80
CA ALA A 26 -5.24 1.82 -11.64
C ALA A 26 -6.50 1.33 -12.41
N ASP A 27 -7.69 1.80 -12.04
CA ASP A 27 -8.93 1.56 -12.81
C ASP A 27 -8.98 2.35 -14.14
N ARG A 28 -8.07 3.33 -14.31
CA ARG A 28 -7.90 4.12 -15.55
C ARG A 28 -6.90 3.51 -16.52
N PHE A 29 -6.19 2.43 -16.14
CA PHE A 29 -5.26 1.76 -17.02
C PHE A 29 -6.00 1.14 -18.21
N VAL A 30 -5.44 1.32 -19.39
CA VAL A 30 -6.01 0.89 -20.67
C VAL A 30 -5.15 -0.20 -21.31
N GLU A 31 -5.80 -1.11 -22.03
CA GLU A 31 -5.12 -2.19 -22.77
C GLU A 31 -4.36 -1.66 -24.00
N ALA A 32 -4.68 -0.45 -24.45
CA ALA A 32 -3.92 0.21 -25.53
C ALA A 32 -2.48 0.54 -25.14
N PHE A 33 -2.16 0.63 -23.83
CA PHE A 33 -0.79 0.69 -23.33
C PHE A 33 -0.23 -0.73 -23.30
N ALA A 34 0.69 -1.00 -24.21
CA ALA A 34 1.25 -2.34 -24.44
C ALA A 34 2.70 -2.45 -23.94
N GLU A 35 3.27 -3.63 -24.16
CA GLU A 35 4.67 -3.95 -23.84
C GLU A 35 5.65 -2.91 -24.42
N GLN A 36 5.44 -2.49 -25.69
CA GLN A 36 6.32 -1.55 -26.38
C GLN A 36 6.38 -0.17 -25.70
N ASP A 37 5.25 0.32 -25.17
CA ASP A 37 5.22 1.59 -24.43
C ASP A 37 6.02 1.48 -23.11
N TYR A 38 5.95 0.33 -22.46
CA TYR A 38 6.72 0.06 -21.26
C TYR A 38 8.22 -0.06 -21.55
N ILE A 39 8.60 -0.78 -22.62
CA ILE A 39 9.99 -0.88 -23.07
C ILE A 39 10.57 0.52 -23.36
N GLN A 40 9.82 1.35 -24.07
CA GLN A 40 10.23 2.73 -24.35
C GLN A 40 10.49 3.52 -23.05
N ALA A 41 9.65 3.37 -22.04
CA ALA A 41 9.84 4.02 -20.75
C ALA A 41 11.12 3.53 -20.03
N LEU A 42 11.39 2.21 -20.07
CA LEU A 42 12.64 1.63 -19.53
C LEU A 42 13.89 2.16 -20.23
N GLU A 43 13.86 2.24 -21.55
CA GLU A 43 14.98 2.74 -22.37
C GLU A 43 15.23 4.24 -22.14
N GLN A 44 14.16 5.03 -22.03
CA GLN A 44 14.26 6.46 -21.68
C GLN A 44 14.91 6.66 -20.31
N ARG A 45 14.54 5.82 -19.33
CA ARG A 45 15.18 5.83 -18.02
C ARG A 45 16.68 5.53 -18.11
N ARG A 46 17.07 4.58 -18.94
CA ARG A 46 18.49 4.19 -19.13
C ARG A 46 19.35 5.35 -19.64
N VAL A 47 18.81 6.22 -20.48
CA VAL A 47 19.53 7.37 -21.07
C VAL A 47 19.63 8.54 -20.08
N GLY A 48 18.76 8.60 -19.07
CA GLY A 48 18.74 9.67 -18.05
C GLY A 48 19.99 9.60 -17.14
N SER A 49 20.82 10.62 -17.15
CA SER A 49 22.11 10.66 -16.45
C SER A 49 22.03 10.75 -14.91
N MET A 50 20.86 11.01 -14.33
CA MET A 50 20.61 11.13 -12.88
C MET A 50 19.46 10.23 -12.44
N ALA A 51 19.60 8.92 -12.65
CA ALA A 51 18.59 7.99 -12.19
C ALA A 51 18.60 7.84 -10.65
N LEU A 52 17.51 8.25 -10.00
CA LEU A 52 17.26 7.92 -8.60
C LEU A 52 17.30 6.39 -8.40
N PRO A 53 17.63 5.92 -7.18
CA PRO A 53 17.50 4.50 -6.86
C PRO A 53 16.11 3.97 -7.22
N LEU A 54 16.03 2.68 -7.53
CA LEU A 54 14.77 2.00 -7.82
C LEU A 54 14.05 1.58 -6.53
N SER A 55 12.74 1.50 -6.63
CA SER A 55 11.90 0.67 -5.77
C SER A 55 11.57 -0.63 -6.51
N LEU A 56 11.67 -1.78 -5.85
CA LEU A 56 11.27 -3.08 -6.37
C LEU A 56 10.06 -3.61 -5.61
N TYR A 57 9.08 -4.11 -6.33
CA TYR A 57 7.99 -4.91 -5.79
C TYR A 57 8.02 -6.30 -6.41
N VAL A 58 7.95 -7.33 -5.59
CA VAL A 58 7.84 -8.72 -6.05
C VAL A 58 6.55 -9.32 -5.54
N HIS A 59 5.68 -9.71 -6.47
CA HIS A 59 4.42 -10.35 -6.15
C HIS A 59 4.59 -11.86 -6.06
N ILE A 60 4.35 -12.43 -4.88
CA ILE A 60 4.31 -13.89 -4.67
C ILE A 60 2.83 -14.30 -4.49
N PRO A 61 2.21 -14.96 -5.49
CA PRO A 61 0.76 -15.13 -5.49
C PRO A 61 0.26 -16.26 -4.59
N PHE A 62 1.12 -17.10 -4.03
CA PHE A 62 0.71 -18.33 -3.38
C PHE A 62 0.25 -18.12 -1.93
N CYS A 63 -0.80 -18.86 -1.55
CA CYS A 63 -1.25 -19.03 -0.16
C CYS A 63 -1.68 -20.49 0.04
N GLU A 64 -1.41 -21.08 1.21
CA GLU A 64 -1.87 -22.42 1.55
C GLU A 64 -3.37 -22.48 1.87
N SER A 65 -3.93 -21.38 2.37
CA SER A 65 -5.31 -21.26 2.81
C SER A 65 -5.94 -19.94 2.37
N VAL A 66 -7.24 -19.98 2.10
CA VAL A 66 -7.99 -18.79 1.72
C VAL A 66 -8.56 -18.09 2.95
N CYS A 67 -8.23 -16.81 3.12
CA CYS A 67 -8.93 -15.93 4.07
C CYS A 67 -10.17 -15.34 3.38
N TYR A 68 -11.35 -15.39 4.03
CA TYR A 68 -12.61 -15.03 3.37
C TYR A 68 -12.75 -13.54 3.07
N TYR A 69 -12.07 -12.66 3.80
CA TYR A 69 -12.06 -11.22 3.54
C TYR A 69 -11.17 -10.82 2.35
N CYS A 70 -10.24 -11.68 1.92
CA CYS A 70 -9.11 -11.32 1.08
C CYS A 70 -9.51 -10.94 -0.35
N ALA A 71 -9.02 -9.77 -0.80
CA ALA A 71 -9.19 -9.23 -2.13
C ALA A 71 -7.91 -9.32 -3.01
N CYS A 72 -6.79 -9.83 -2.50
CA CYS A 72 -5.53 -9.92 -3.23
C CYS A 72 -5.63 -10.88 -4.44
N ASN A 73 -4.78 -10.63 -5.44
CA ASN A 73 -4.55 -11.61 -6.51
C ASN A 73 -3.72 -12.76 -5.94
N LYS A 74 -4.32 -13.95 -5.83
CA LYS A 74 -3.71 -15.10 -5.17
C LYS A 74 -4.10 -16.42 -5.79
N VAL A 75 -3.24 -17.40 -5.60
CA VAL A 75 -3.42 -18.79 -5.96
C VAL A 75 -3.38 -19.63 -4.69
N ILE A 76 -4.50 -20.29 -4.35
CA ILE A 76 -4.55 -21.18 -3.19
C ILE A 76 -4.02 -22.55 -3.62
N THR A 77 -2.93 -22.98 -2.98
CA THR A 77 -2.30 -24.26 -3.27
C THR A 77 -1.48 -24.77 -2.08
N LYS A 78 -1.35 -26.09 -1.98
CA LYS A 78 -0.40 -26.77 -1.09
C LYS A 78 0.78 -27.38 -1.86
N HIS A 79 0.78 -27.20 -3.17
CA HIS A 79 1.78 -27.73 -4.08
C HIS A 79 2.97 -26.78 -4.20
N HIS A 80 4.02 -27.01 -3.41
CA HIS A 80 5.22 -26.17 -3.37
C HIS A 80 6.01 -26.17 -4.68
N GLU A 81 5.91 -27.24 -5.49
CA GLU A 81 6.52 -27.29 -6.82
C GLU A 81 6.10 -26.15 -7.74
N ARG A 82 4.93 -25.56 -7.52
CA ARG A 82 4.46 -24.38 -8.25
C ARG A 82 5.28 -23.12 -7.95
N ALA A 83 5.88 -23.04 -6.76
CA ALA A 83 6.74 -21.91 -6.40
C ALA A 83 8.05 -21.97 -7.21
N ALA A 84 8.68 -23.13 -7.32
CA ALA A 84 9.91 -23.29 -8.11
C ALA A 84 9.69 -22.95 -9.60
N GLU A 85 8.55 -23.36 -10.15
CA GLU A 85 8.16 -22.99 -11.51
C GLU A 85 8.00 -21.47 -11.64
N TYR A 86 7.25 -20.85 -10.74
CA TYR A 86 7.03 -19.42 -10.74
C TYR A 86 8.33 -18.61 -10.64
N LEU A 87 9.27 -19.02 -9.78
CA LEU A 87 10.56 -18.35 -9.64
C LEU A 87 11.42 -18.42 -10.92
N ARG A 88 11.31 -19.52 -11.70
CA ARG A 88 11.96 -19.58 -13.01
C ARG A 88 11.41 -18.53 -13.97
N TYR A 89 10.09 -18.37 -14.02
CA TYR A 89 9.46 -17.33 -14.84
C TYR A 89 9.75 -15.92 -14.33
N LEU A 90 9.79 -15.72 -13.02
CA LEU A 90 10.17 -14.44 -12.42
C LEU A 90 11.63 -14.05 -12.78
N SER A 91 12.56 -15.03 -12.78
CA SER A 91 13.94 -14.80 -13.23
C SER A 91 13.97 -14.36 -14.69
N ARG A 92 13.17 -15.01 -15.55
CA ARG A 92 13.06 -14.66 -16.96
C ARG A 92 12.48 -13.25 -17.17
N GLU A 93 11.48 -12.87 -16.38
CA GLU A 93 10.95 -11.49 -16.40
C GLU A 93 12.05 -10.47 -16.04
N VAL A 94 12.82 -10.74 -14.99
CA VAL A 94 13.94 -9.86 -14.58
C VAL A 94 14.98 -9.76 -15.69
N GLU A 95 15.35 -10.86 -16.31
CA GLU A 95 16.32 -10.89 -17.43
C GLU A 95 15.84 -10.03 -18.61
N LEU A 96 14.55 -10.15 -18.99
CA LEU A 96 13.96 -9.33 -20.05
C LEU A 96 13.95 -7.85 -19.67
N GLN A 97 13.58 -7.51 -18.44
CA GLN A 97 13.58 -6.12 -17.97
C GLN A 97 14.98 -5.52 -18.05
N VAL A 98 15.98 -6.23 -17.51
CA VAL A 98 17.37 -5.78 -17.46
C VAL A 98 18.00 -5.60 -18.84
N GLN A 99 17.57 -6.35 -19.86
CA GLN A 99 17.98 -6.15 -21.25
C GLN A 99 17.66 -4.73 -21.74
N HIS A 100 16.55 -4.14 -21.30
CA HIS A 100 16.11 -2.81 -21.74
C HIS A 100 16.72 -1.67 -20.92
N PHE A 101 16.78 -1.78 -19.59
CA PHE A 101 17.27 -0.67 -18.77
C PHE A 101 18.69 -0.85 -18.21
N GLY A 102 19.30 -2.05 -18.34
CA GLY A 102 20.65 -2.36 -17.88
C GLY A 102 20.71 -3.02 -16.51
N GLN A 103 21.90 -3.46 -16.11
CA GLN A 103 22.16 -4.14 -14.84
C GLN A 103 22.73 -3.19 -13.77
N GLY A 104 22.70 -3.65 -12.50
CA GLY A 104 23.41 -3.01 -11.40
C GLY A 104 22.78 -1.73 -10.86
N HIS A 105 21.56 -1.40 -11.27
CA HIS A 105 20.85 -0.25 -10.73
C HIS A 105 20.69 -0.35 -9.22
N SER A 106 20.93 0.77 -8.54
CA SER A 106 20.74 0.90 -7.09
C SER A 106 19.26 0.76 -6.72
N VAL A 107 18.99 -0.04 -5.70
CA VAL A 107 17.64 -0.27 -5.14
C VAL A 107 17.65 0.18 -3.69
N SER A 108 16.83 1.18 -3.37
CA SER A 108 16.65 1.68 -2.01
C SER A 108 15.42 1.11 -1.30
N GLN A 109 14.51 0.50 -2.05
CA GLN A 109 13.32 -0.13 -1.49
C GLN A 109 13.05 -1.46 -2.20
N LEU A 110 12.83 -2.54 -1.43
CA LEU A 110 12.37 -3.84 -1.89
C LEU A 110 11.20 -4.28 -1.03
N HIS A 111 10.11 -4.67 -1.66
CA HIS A 111 8.95 -5.23 -0.96
C HIS A 111 8.50 -6.54 -1.60
N LEU A 112 8.41 -7.59 -0.80
CA LEU A 112 7.79 -8.87 -1.18
C LEU A 112 6.38 -8.91 -0.58
N GLY A 113 5.38 -9.00 -1.45
CA GLY A 113 3.96 -9.03 -1.05
C GLY A 113 3.10 -9.91 -1.94
N GLY A 114 1.79 -9.77 -1.79
CA GLY A 114 0.80 -10.38 -2.69
C GLY A 114 -0.13 -11.39 -2.05
N GLY A 115 0.11 -12.67 -2.21
CA GLY A 115 -0.56 -13.77 -1.50
C GLY A 115 0.06 -13.93 -0.11
N THR A 116 1.12 -14.73 -0.04
CA THR A 116 1.92 -14.94 1.16
C THR A 116 3.37 -15.22 0.73
N PRO A 117 4.27 -14.23 0.77
CA PRO A 117 5.67 -14.43 0.37
C PRO A 117 6.38 -15.53 1.19
N THR A 118 5.99 -15.71 2.46
CA THR A 118 6.49 -16.78 3.32
C THR A 118 5.95 -18.18 2.98
N PHE A 119 5.17 -18.32 1.91
CA PHE A 119 4.89 -19.59 1.25
C PHE A 119 6.18 -20.21 0.66
N LEU A 120 7.10 -19.37 0.17
CA LEU A 120 8.39 -19.84 -0.32
C LEU A 120 9.20 -20.50 0.80
N SER A 121 9.88 -21.59 0.49
CA SER A 121 10.86 -22.21 1.38
C SER A 121 12.07 -21.29 1.60
N ASP A 122 12.92 -21.61 2.58
CA ASP A 122 14.16 -20.85 2.83
C ASP A 122 15.07 -20.87 1.59
N ALA A 123 15.22 -22.03 0.94
CA ALA A 123 16.01 -22.16 -0.29
C ALA A 123 15.45 -21.33 -1.44
N GLU A 124 14.13 -21.33 -1.65
CA GLU A 124 13.48 -20.51 -2.68
C GLU A 124 13.60 -19.01 -2.41
N LEU A 125 13.56 -18.58 -1.13
CA LEU A 125 13.83 -17.19 -0.77
C LEU A 125 15.30 -16.81 -1.01
N GLU A 126 16.25 -17.73 -0.72
CA GLU A 126 17.68 -17.55 -1.01
C GLU A 126 17.92 -17.43 -2.51
N ASP A 127 17.28 -18.26 -3.33
CA ASP A 127 17.35 -18.20 -4.80
C ASP A 127 16.79 -16.87 -5.34
N LEU A 128 15.62 -16.46 -4.84
CA LEU A 128 15.00 -15.18 -5.21
C LEU A 128 15.93 -14.00 -4.87
N MET A 129 16.44 -13.94 -3.64
CA MET A 129 17.31 -12.84 -3.23
C MET A 129 18.66 -12.86 -3.95
N SER A 130 19.18 -14.05 -4.30
CA SER A 130 20.37 -14.21 -5.12
C SER A 130 20.14 -13.70 -6.54
N MET A 131 18.99 -14.00 -7.14
CA MET A 131 18.58 -13.49 -8.45
C MET A 131 18.47 -11.96 -8.44
N ILE A 132 17.84 -11.39 -7.40
CA ILE A 132 17.75 -9.93 -7.25
C ILE A 132 19.14 -9.30 -7.15
N ARG A 133 20.04 -9.83 -6.31
CA ARG A 133 21.41 -9.28 -6.13
C ARG A 133 22.31 -9.44 -7.34
N ARG A 134 22.07 -10.42 -8.20
CA ARG A 134 22.82 -10.53 -9.48
C ARG A 134 22.44 -9.42 -10.46
N ASN A 135 21.24 -8.89 -10.40
CA ASN A 135 20.71 -7.93 -11.37
C ASN A 135 20.67 -6.49 -10.84
N PHE A 136 20.58 -6.32 -9.52
CA PHE A 136 20.41 -5.03 -8.84
C PHE A 136 21.37 -4.89 -7.67
N THR A 137 21.70 -3.65 -7.32
CA THR A 137 22.51 -3.32 -6.15
C THR A 137 21.64 -2.81 -5.02
N LEU A 138 21.41 -3.63 -3.98
CA LEU A 138 20.70 -3.20 -2.79
C LEU A 138 21.57 -2.21 -2.00
N VAL A 139 21.10 -0.98 -1.79
CA VAL A 139 21.90 0.06 -1.11
C VAL A 139 21.90 -0.14 0.40
N PRO A 140 23.00 0.15 1.10
CA PRO A 140 23.02 0.18 2.55
C PRO A 140 21.98 1.16 3.10
N GLY A 141 21.22 0.76 4.14
CA GLY A 141 20.17 1.59 4.73
C GLY A 141 18.89 1.70 3.91
N GLY A 142 18.72 0.86 2.89
CA GLY A 142 17.47 0.72 2.15
C GLY A 142 16.36 0.07 2.98
N GLU A 143 15.13 0.20 2.52
CA GLU A 143 13.95 -0.43 3.13
C GLU A 143 13.65 -1.76 2.44
N TYR A 144 13.93 -2.87 3.11
CA TYR A 144 13.73 -4.22 2.57
C TYR A 144 12.70 -4.96 3.42
N SER A 145 11.48 -5.06 2.90
CA SER A 145 10.31 -5.51 3.64
C SER A 145 9.67 -6.76 3.03
N ILE A 146 9.02 -7.55 3.87
CA ILE A 146 8.29 -8.75 3.48
C ILE A 146 6.99 -8.87 4.28
N GLU A 147 5.89 -9.22 3.58
CA GLU A 147 4.62 -9.59 4.20
C GLU A 147 4.73 -11.00 4.78
N VAL A 148 4.29 -11.17 6.02
CA VAL A 148 4.39 -12.40 6.80
C VAL A 148 3.01 -12.85 7.26
N ASP A 149 2.66 -14.07 6.95
CA ASP A 149 1.55 -14.75 7.62
C ASP A 149 2.08 -15.42 8.90
N PRO A 150 1.66 -14.98 10.10
CA PRO A 150 2.15 -15.55 11.36
C PRO A 150 1.97 -17.07 11.48
N ARG A 151 1.00 -17.65 10.75
CA ARG A 151 0.69 -19.09 10.76
C ARG A 151 1.74 -19.95 10.04
N THR A 152 2.56 -19.32 9.19
CA THR A 152 3.51 -20.03 8.29
C THR A 152 4.97 -19.80 8.64
N VAL A 153 5.27 -19.05 9.71
CA VAL A 153 6.63 -18.70 10.10
C VAL A 153 6.99 -19.21 11.49
N THR A 154 8.28 -19.48 11.63
CA THR A 154 8.94 -19.88 12.88
C THR A 154 10.09 -18.91 13.18
N ASP A 155 10.65 -18.96 14.38
CA ASP A 155 11.83 -18.19 14.77
C ASP A 155 13.00 -18.43 13.80
N GLN A 156 13.22 -19.66 13.36
CA GLN A 156 14.24 -20.00 12.37
C GLN A 156 14.00 -19.31 11.03
N ARG A 157 12.75 -19.21 10.60
CA ARG A 157 12.38 -18.49 9.39
C ARG A 157 12.68 -17.00 9.50
N LEU A 158 12.41 -16.37 10.64
CA LEU A 158 12.75 -14.97 10.89
C LEU A 158 14.27 -14.73 10.84
N GLN A 159 15.09 -15.65 11.37
CA GLN A 159 16.54 -15.58 11.25
C GLN A 159 17.00 -15.67 9.80
N THR A 160 16.39 -16.55 9.00
CA THR A 160 16.67 -16.63 7.55
C THR A 160 16.32 -15.31 6.85
N LEU A 161 15.15 -14.71 7.11
CA LEU A 161 14.76 -13.43 6.52
C LEU A 161 15.75 -12.31 6.86
N ALA A 162 16.20 -12.22 8.11
CA ALA A 162 17.22 -11.23 8.51
C ALA A 162 18.56 -11.47 7.79
N ARG A 163 19.02 -12.73 7.70
CA ARG A 163 20.24 -13.09 6.96
C ARG A 163 20.13 -12.75 5.47
N LEU A 164 18.95 -12.86 4.88
CA LEU A 164 18.68 -12.44 3.51
C LEU A 164 18.66 -10.93 3.32
N GLY A 165 18.71 -10.15 4.41
CA GLY A 165 18.81 -8.70 4.38
C GLY A 165 17.48 -7.98 4.51
N PHE A 166 16.37 -8.68 4.80
CA PHE A 166 15.13 -8.02 5.18
C PHE A 166 15.30 -7.35 6.54
N ASN A 167 14.92 -6.08 6.62
CA ASN A 167 14.99 -5.29 7.85
C ASN A 167 13.62 -4.83 8.35
N ARG A 168 12.55 -5.14 7.61
CA ARG A 168 11.17 -4.79 7.98
C ARG A 168 10.23 -5.97 7.75
N LEU A 169 9.31 -6.20 8.69
CA LEU A 169 8.29 -7.25 8.62
C LEU A 169 6.89 -6.62 8.68
N SER A 170 5.94 -7.17 7.92
CA SER A 170 4.52 -6.85 8.05
C SER A 170 3.73 -8.10 8.41
N PHE A 171 3.24 -8.17 9.64
CA PHE A 171 2.44 -9.30 10.12
C PHE A 171 0.96 -9.07 9.88
N GLY A 172 0.33 -9.93 9.08
CA GLY A 172 -1.12 -9.93 8.89
C GLY A 172 -1.84 -10.49 10.11
N VAL A 173 -2.13 -9.69 11.12
CA VAL A 173 -2.87 -10.09 12.33
C VAL A 173 -4.37 -10.05 12.11
N GLN A 174 -4.88 -8.96 11.59
CA GLN A 174 -6.27 -8.66 11.26
C GLN A 174 -7.17 -8.47 12.48
N ASP A 175 -7.27 -9.45 13.37
CA ASP A 175 -7.99 -9.42 14.64
C ASP A 175 -7.48 -10.53 15.56
N PHE A 176 -7.56 -10.32 16.88
CA PHE A 176 -7.23 -11.33 17.87
C PHE A 176 -8.45 -12.08 18.44
N ASP A 177 -9.67 -11.63 18.17
CA ASP A 177 -10.88 -12.32 18.65
C ASP A 177 -11.04 -13.68 17.93
N PRO A 178 -11.11 -14.81 18.68
CA PRO A 178 -11.20 -16.15 18.08
C PRO A 178 -12.46 -16.37 17.23
N ALA A 179 -13.59 -15.73 17.58
CA ALA A 179 -14.83 -15.86 16.81
C ALA A 179 -14.71 -15.17 15.46
N VAL A 180 -14.13 -13.97 15.44
CA VAL A 180 -13.83 -13.22 14.21
C VAL A 180 -12.85 -13.99 13.34
N GLN A 181 -11.74 -14.47 13.91
CA GLN A 181 -10.74 -15.27 13.18
C GLN A 181 -11.34 -16.50 12.52
N LYS A 182 -12.23 -17.21 13.23
CA LYS A 182 -12.95 -18.37 12.70
C LYS A 182 -13.91 -17.98 11.56
N ALA A 183 -14.67 -16.90 11.73
CA ALA A 183 -15.62 -16.41 10.73
C ALA A 183 -14.93 -16.03 9.41
N VAL A 184 -13.68 -15.50 9.46
CA VAL A 184 -12.90 -15.12 8.28
C VAL A 184 -11.92 -16.21 7.83
N HIS A 185 -11.95 -17.39 8.44
CA HIS A 185 -11.06 -18.53 8.15
C HIS A 185 -9.56 -18.18 8.28
N ARG A 186 -9.22 -17.46 9.37
CA ARG A 186 -7.83 -17.09 9.69
C ARG A 186 -7.57 -17.22 11.19
N VAL A 187 -7.49 -18.46 11.66
CA VAL A 187 -7.22 -18.75 13.08
C VAL A 187 -5.73 -18.70 13.34
N GLN A 188 -5.33 -17.84 14.27
CA GLN A 188 -3.94 -17.67 14.72
C GLN A 188 -3.94 -17.27 16.20
N PRO A 189 -3.29 -18.02 17.09
CA PRO A 189 -3.21 -17.69 18.51
C PRO A 189 -2.46 -16.36 18.72
N ALA A 190 -2.95 -15.52 19.63
CA ALA A 190 -2.29 -14.25 19.95
C ALA A 190 -0.86 -14.48 20.47
N GLU A 191 -0.66 -15.49 21.31
CA GLU A 191 0.65 -15.85 21.89
C GLU A 191 1.70 -16.14 20.82
N GLN A 192 1.30 -16.75 19.70
CA GLN A 192 2.19 -16.99 18.55
C GLN A 192 2.66 -15.67 17.94
N VAL A 193 1.75 -14.73 17.74
CA VAL A 193 2.09 -13.41 17.17
C VAL A 193 3.02 -12.65 18.11
N PHE A 194 2.73 -12.67 19.42
CA PHE A 194 3.58 -12.03 20.44
C PHE A 194 5.00 -12.61 20.42
N ALA A 195 5.13 -13.94 20.42
CA ALA A 195 6.42 -14.61 20.36
C ALA A 195 7.22 -14.25 19.10
N LEU A 196 6.56 -14.23 17.92
CA LEU A 196 7.21 -13.87 16.66
C LEU A 196 7.67 -12.40 16.64
N VAL A 197 6.89 -11.47 17.14
CA VAL A 197 7.28 -10.05 17.22
C VAL A 197 8.43 -9.85 18.21
N GLU A 198 8.41 -10.53 19.34
CA GLU A 198 9.54 -10.52 20.30
C GLU A 198 10.82 -11.09 19.67
N THR A 199 10.72 -12.22 18.96
CA THR A 199 11.83 -12.81 18.23
C THR A 199 12.36 -11.86 17.15
N ALA A 200 11.48 -11.21 16.39
CA ALA A 200 11.89 -10.24 15.37
C ALA A 200 12.70 -9.07 15.98
N ARG A 201 12.28 -8.56 17.13
CA ARG A 201 13.03 -7.52 17.87
C ARG A 201 14.40 -8.01 18.35
N LYS A 202 14.47 -9.22 18.91
CA LYS A 202 15.73 -9.82 19.36
C LYS A 202 16.72 -10.05 18.22
N ILE A 203 16.23 -10.39 17.03
CA ILE A 203 17.04 -10.54 15.82
C ILE A 203 17.56 -9.18 15.33
N GLY A 204 16.81 -8.08 15.57
CA GLY A 204 17.20 -6.73 15.20
C GLY A 204 16.51 -6.20 13.94
N PHE A 205 15.30 -6.68 13.62
CA PHE A 205 14.48 -6.02 12.61
C PHE A 205 14.20 -4.56 12.99
N GLU A 206 14.42 -3.65 12.05
CA GLU A 206 14.31 -2.20 12.28
C GLU A 206 12.88 -1.71 12.50
N SER A 207 11.91 -2.41 11.90
CA SER A 207 10.49 -2.06 12.00
C SER A 207 9.60 -3.28 11.79
N VAL A 208 8.65 -3.45 12.71
CA VAL A 208 7.61 -4.48 12.65
C VAL A 208 6.27 -3.78 12.50
N ASN A 209 5.59 -4.04 11.38
CA ASN A 209 4.23 -3.60 11.12
C ASN A 209 3.23 -4.69 11.47
N VAL A 210 2.04 -4.28 11.92
CA VAL A 210 0.88 -5.15 12.15
C VAL A 210 -0.30 -4.63 11.33
N ASP A 211 -0.87 -5.50 10.49
CA ASP A 211 -2.08 -5.19 9.76
C ASP A 211 -3.31 -5.61 10.57
N LEU A 212 -4.26 -4.69 10.70
CA LEU A 212 -5.56 -4.89 11.35
C LEU A 212 -6.69 -4.58 10.38
N ILE A 213 -7.83 -5.24 10.58
CA ILE A 213 -9.04 -4.97 9.79
C ILE A 213 -10.21 -4.76 10.74
N TYR A 214 -10.87 -3.60 10.68
CA TYR A 214 -12.14 -3.39 11.35
C TYR A 214 -13.31 -3.54 10.38
N GLY A 215 -14.47 -3.90 10.91
CA GLY A 215 -15.67 -4.16 10.11
C GLY A 215 -15.78 -5.60 9.60
N LEU A 216 -15.00 -6.55 10.14
CA LEU A 216 -15.11 -7.98 9.85
C LEU A 216 -16.38 -8.59 10.46
N PRO A 217 -16.87 -9.75 9.96
CA PRO A 217 -18.03 -10.42 10.56
C PRO A 217 -17.79 -10.74 12.04
N LEU A 218 -18.85 -10.64 12.83
CA LEU A 218 -18.88 -10.84 14.29
C LEU A 218 -18.08 -9.83 15.13
N GLN A 219 -17.41 -8.86 14.52
CA GLN A 219 -16.80 -7.78 15.30
C GLN A 219 -17.87 -6.88 15.93
N THR A 220 -17.62 -6.49 17.16
CA THR A 220 -18.34 -5.42 17.88
C THR A 220 -17.35 -4.37 18.38
N PRO A 221 -17.78 -3.15 18.72
CA PRO A 221 -16.89 -2.17 19.34
C PRO A 221 -16.14 -2.73 20.57
N GLU A 222 -16.82 -3.54 21.40
CA GLU A 222 -16.23 -4.13 22.62
C GLU A 222 -15.22 -5.24 22.29
N SER A 223 -15.50 -6.12 21.30
CA SER A 223 -14.56 -7.17 20.89
C SER A 223 -13.32 -6.54 20.26
N PHE A 224 -13.52 -5.53 19.41
CA PHE A 224 -12.42 -4.84 18.77
C PHE A 224 -11.57 -4.02 19.75
N ALA A 225 -12.17 -3.41 20.78
CA ALA A 225 -11.44 -2.75 21.86
C ALA A 225 -10.47 -3.72 22.59
N ARG A 226 -10.83 -4.99 22.75
CA ARG A 226 -9.92 -6.01 23.31
C ARG A 226 -8.75 -6.29 22.36
N THR A 227 -8.99 -6.36 21.05
CA THR A 227 -7.93 -6.48 20.04
C THR A 227 -6.99 -5.28 20.09
N LEU A 228 -7.52 -4.04 20.18
CA LEU A 228 -6.71 -2.83 20.31
C LEU A 228 -5.82 -2.84 21.55
N ALA A 229 -6.36 -3.30 22.70
CA ALA A 229 -5.59 -3.43 23.93
C ALA A 229 -4.40 -4.41 23.76
N GLN A 230 -4.63 -5.57 23.13
CA GLN A 230 -3.57 -6.54 22.83
C GLN A 230 -2.53 -5.99 21.84
N VAL A 231 -2.95 -5.21 20.84
CA VAL A 231 -2.01 -4.55 19.91
C VAL A 231 -1.19 -3.49 20.63
N ASN A 232 -1.78 -2.72 21.55
CA ASN A 232 -1.04 -1.75 22.35
C ASN A 232 -0.02 -2.44 23.30
N GLU A 233 -0.35 -3.60 23.85
CA GLU A 233 0.58 -4.44 24.61
C GLU A 233 1.70 -4.98 23.72
N LEU A 234 1.38 -5.52 22.55
CA LEU A 234 2.33 -5.98 21.54
C LEU A 234 3.30 -4.87 21.10
N ARG A 235 2.80 -3.63 21.05
CA ARG A 235 3.54 -2.41 20.73
C ARG A 235 4.37 -2.50 19.45
N PRO A 236 3.79 -2.83 18.28
CA PRO A 236 4.52 -2.84 17.02
C PRO A 236 5.04 -1.45 16.67
N ASP A 237 6.04 -1.36 15.79
CA ASP A 237 6.58 -0.06 15.33
C ASP A 237 5.58 0.68 14.43
N ARG A 238 4.79 -0.08 13.66
CA ARG A 238 3.75 0.42 12.76
C ARG A 238 2.47 -0.38 12.89
N ILE A 239 1.36 0.29 12.62
CA ILE A 239 0.03 -0.33 12.53
C ILE A 239 -0.63 0.16 11.24
N ALA A 240 -1.13 -0.79 10.44
CA ALA A 240 -1.99 -0.50 9.31
C ALA A 240 -3.41 -0.99 9.64
N LEU A 241 -4.36 -0.06 9.76
CA LEU A 241 -5.74 -0.33 10.18
C LEU A 241 -6.68 -0.15 8.99
N TYR A 242 -7.17 -1.23 8.42
CA TYR A 242 -8.01 -1.20 7.21
C TYR A 242 -9.49 -1.38 7.51
N ALA A 243 -10.34 -0.59 6.84
CA ALA A 243 -11.77 -0.86 6.80
C ALA A 243 -12.07 -2.07 5.90
N TYR A 244 -12.85 -3.03 6.38
CA TYR A 244 -13.33 -4.12 5.56
C TYR A 244 -14.37 -3.63 4.54
N ALA A 245 -14.07 -3.84 3.25
CA ALA A 245 -14.99 -3.61 2.14
C ALA A 245 -15.60 -4.93 1.67
N HIS A 246 -16.91 -5.10 1.88
CA HIS A 246 -17.63 -6.30 1.45
C HIS A 246 -18.10 -6.19 0.00
N LEU A 247 -17.39 -6.86 -0.91
CA LEU A 247 -17.63 -6.85 -2.36
C LEU A 247 -17.69 -8.28 -2.92
N PRO A 248 -18.67 -9.13 -2.51
CA PRO A 248 -18.72 -10.55 -2.89
C PRO A 248 -19.00 -10.78 -4.37
N SER A 249 -19.53 -9.78 -5.09
CA SER A 249 -19.69 -9.83 -6.55
C SER A 249 -18.32 -9.81 -7.25
N ARG A 250 -17.36 -9.07 -6.69
CA ARG A 250 -16.01 -8.89 -7.23
C ARG A 250 -15.02 -9.93 -6.70
N PHE A 251 -15.09 -10.29 -5.41
CA PHE A 251 -14.15 -11.18 -4.73
C PHE A 251 -14.82 -12.47 -4.29
N LYS A 252 -14.55 -13.56 -5.00
CA LYS A 252 -15.16 -14.88 -4.75
C LYS A 252 -15.02 -15.36 -3.28
N PRO A 253 -13.88 -15.20 -2.57
CA PRO A 253 -13.76 -15.62 -1.18
C PRO A 253 -14.78 -14.96 -0.26
N GLN A 254 -15.11 -13.69 -0.49
CA GLN A 254 -16.04 -12.93 0.34
C GLN A 254 -17.49 -13.44 0.28
N ARG A 255 -17.84 -14.30 -0.69
CA ARG A 255 -19.14 -14.97 -0.77
C ARG A 255 -19.39 -15.96 0.39
N ARG A 256 -18.33 -16.32 1.12
CA ARG A 256 -18.41 -17.19 2.31
C ARG A 256 -18.69 -16.43 3.59
N ILE A 257 -18.62 -15.10 3.59
CA ILE A 257 -18.97 -14.24 4.72
C ILE A 257 -20.47 -14.07 4.77
N ILE A 258 -21.06 -14.30 5.94
CA ILE A 258 -22.48 -14.11 6.19
C ILE A 258 -22.73 -12.61 6.38
N SER A 259 -23.40 -11.99 5.42
CA SER A 259 -23.61 -10.53 5.41
C SER A 259 -24.37 -10.01 6.65
N ALA A 260 -25.24 -10.84 7.24
CA ALA A 260 -25.98 -10.50 8.46
C ALA A 260 -25.10 -10.42 9.72
N GLU A 261 -23.87 -10.98 9.67
CA GLU A 261 -22.88 -10.93 10.77
C GLU A 261 -21.95 -9.72 10.67
N LEU A 262 -22.06 -8.93 9.61
CA LEU A 262 -21.25 -7.73 9.45
C LEU A 262 -21.75 -6.62 10.39
N PRO A 263 -20.82 -5.88 11.03
CA PRO A 263 -21.19 -4.75 11.88
C PRO A 263 -21.89 -3.64 11.09
N SER A 264 -22.75 -2.91 11.76
CA SER A 264 -23.42 -1.74 11.18
C SER A 264 -22.42 -0.62 10.84
N GLY A 265 -22.84 0.35 10.03
CA GLY A 265 -22.03 1.55 9.78
C GLY A 265 -21.71 2.33 11.06
N GLY A 266 -22.65 2.34 12.03
CA GLY A 266 -22.43 2.95 13.34
C GLY A 266 -21.35 2.23 14.15
N ASP A 267 -21.35 0.90 14.15
CA ASP A 267 -20.35 0.10 14.86
C ASP A 267 -18.96 0.27 14.22
N LYS A 268 -18.88 0.29 12.88
CA LYS A 268 -17.61 0.56 12.17
C LYS A 268 -17.05 1.91 12.55
N LEU A 269 -17.88 2.92 12.62
CA LEU A 269 -17.48 4.27 13.02
C LEU A 269 -16.99 4.30 14.48
N ALA A 270 -17.70 3.60 15.38
CA ALA A 270 -17.29 3.47 16.78
C ALA A 270 -15.94 2.75 16.90
N MET A 271 -15.72 1.66 16.15
CA MET A 271 -14.43 0.95 16.11
C MET A 271 -13.29 1.84 15.61
N LEU A 272 -13.52 2.62 14.53
CA LEU A 272 -12.52 3.54 14.01
C LEU A 272 -12.16 4.61 15.04
N SER A 273 -13.18 5.27 15.63
CA SER A 273 -12.95 6.30 16.65
C SER A 273 -12.17 5.76 17.84
N ALA A 274 -12.59 4.59 18.37
CA ALA A 274 -11.88 3.92 19.46
C ALA A 274 -10.43 3.56 19.10
N SER A 275 -10.18 3.19 17.84
CA SER A 275 -8.81 2.89 17.37
C SER A 275 -7.93 4.13 17.35
N LEU A 276 -8.45 5.25 16.86
CA LEU A 276 -7.74 6.53 16.82
C LEU A 276 -7.34 6.94 18.25
N ASP A 277 -8.31 6.94 19.18
CA ASP A 277 -8.04 7.29 20.58
C ASP A 277 -7.03 6.32 21.20
N ALA A 278 -7.25 4.99 21.07
CA ALA A 278 -6.38 3.97 21.67
C ALA A 278 -4.92 4.06 21.19
N PHE A 279 -4.68 4.28 19.91
CA PHE A 279 -3.32 4.35 19.38
C PHE A 279 -2.65 5.69 19.68
N MET A 280 -3.38 6.80 19.63
CA MET A 280 -2.82 8.10 19.97
C MET A 280 -2.52 8.19 21.46
N ASP A 281 -3.37 7.67 22.33
CA ASP A 281 -3.12 7.62 23.79
C ASP A 281 -1.93 6.69 24.12
N ALA A 282 -1.70 5.62 23.31
CA ALA A 282 -0.51 4.78 23.41
C ALA A 282 0.76 5.43 22.84
N GLY A 283 0.66 6.68 22.33
CA GLY A 283 1.80 7.46 21.85
C GLY A 283 2.18 7.22 20.40
N TYR A 284 1.33 6.59 19.60
CA TYR A 284 1.53 6.52 18.16
C TYR A 284 1.22 7.83 17.47
N VAL A 285 1.92 8.09 16.38
CA VAL A 285 1.64 9.19 15.45
C VAL A 285 0.76 8.67 14.32
N TYR A 286 -0.36 9.33 14.06
CA TYR A 286 -1.15 9.05 12.86
C TYR A 286 -0.39 9.54 11.62
N VAL A 287 0.10 8.61 10.82
CA VAL A 287 0.87 8.91 9.59
C VAL A 287 -0.05 9.42 8.49
N GLY A 288 -1.21 8.81 8.35
CA GLY A 288 -2.25 9.09 7.34
C GLY A 288 -2.79 7.80 6.74
N MET A 289 -3.91 7.87 6.06
CA MET A 289 -4.48 6.72 5.33
C MET A 289 -4.44 5.41 6.12
N ASP A 290 -4.99 5.44 7.34
CA ASP A 290 -5.12 4.25 8.20
C ASP A 290 -3.79 3.73 8.79
N HIS A 291 -2.69 4.49 8.71
CA HIS A 291 -1.38 4.10 9.21
C HIS A 291 -0.99 4.89 10.46
N PHE A 292 -0.46 4.16 11.43
CA PHE A 292 0.11 4.70 12.65
C PHE A 292 1.56 4.20 12.79
N ALA A 293 2.40 5.01 13.42
CA ALA A 293 3.79 4.63 13.70
C ALA A 293 4.26 5.20 15.04
N LEU A 294 5.18 4.51 15.70
CA LEU A 294 5.86 5.07 16.87
C LEU A 294 6.62 6.34 16.46
N PRO A 295 6.75 7.33 17.35
CA PRO A 295 7.42 8.61 17.03
C PRO A 295 8.86 8.46 16.54
N THR A 296 9.53 7.36 16.91
CA THR A 296 10.91 7.02 16.52
C THR A 296 11.00 6.25 15.21
N ASP A 297 9.89 5.69 14.72
CA ASP A 297 9.88 4.98 13.43
C ASP A 297 10.17 5.93 12.27
N ALA A 298 10.85 5.40 11.27
CA ALA A 298 11.28 6.15 10.10
C ALA A 298 10.13 6.85 9.35
N LEU A 299 8.91 6.27 9.31
CA LEU A 299 7.73 6.92 8.69
C LEU A 299 7.28 8.16 9.46
N ALA A 300 7.22 8.08 10.80
CA ALA A 300 6.86 9.23 11.63
C ALA A 300 7.92 10.33 11.56
N VAL A 301 9.21 9.95 11.49
CA VAL A 301 10.32 10.88 11.27
C VAL A 301 10.20 11.54 9.89
N ALA A 302 9.99 10.76 8.83
CA ALA A 302 9.84 11.28 7.47
C ALA A 302 8.64 12.24 7.35
N LYS A 303 7.51 11.92 8.00
CA LYS A 303 6.36 12.82 8.07
C LYS A 303 6.72 14.17 8.68
N ARG A 304 7.38 14.19 9.85
CA ARG A 304 7.79 15.43 10.52
C ARG A 304 8.78 16.27 9.69
N GLN A 305 9.57 15.61 8.85
CA GLN A 305 10.57 16.24 7.99
C GLN A 305 10.06 16.62 6.60
N GLY A 306 8.77 16.40 6.31
CA GLY A 306 8.21 16.66 4.98
C GLY A 306 8.80 15.76 3.88
N ARG A 307 9.26 14.54 4.22
CA ARG A 307 9.91 13.60 3.28
C ARG A 307 9.13 12.31 3.08
N LEU A 308 7.86 12.30 3.49
CA LEU A 308 7.00 11.15 3.30
C LEU A 308 6.58 11.05 1.82
N HIS A 309 6.64 9.86 1.26
CA HIS A 309 6.18 9.53 -0.08
C HIS A 309 5.14 8.42 -0.04
N ARG A 310 4.40 8.24 -1.15
CA ARG A 310 3.40 7.19 -1.27
C ARG A 310 3.41 6.59 -2.67
N ASN A 311 3.38 5.26 -2.74
CA ASN A 311 3.28 4.50 -3.97
C ASN A 311 2.32 3.30 -3.80
N PHE A 312 2.32 2.35 -4.74
CA PHE A 312 1.46 1.16 -4.67
C PHE A 312 1.71 0.27 -3.45
N GLN A 313 2.87 0.36 -2.82
CA GLN A 313 3.23 -0.38 -1.60
C GLN A 313 2.75 0.31 -0.31
N GLY A 314 2.26 1.55 -0.40
CA GLY A 314 1.86 2.37 0.74
C GLY A 314 2.79 3.57 0.98
N TYR A 315 2.87 4.04 2.23
CA TYR A 315 3.80 5.10 2.61
C TYR A 315 5.25 4.60 2.66
N SER A 316 6.16 5.44 2.19
CA SER A 316 7.60 5.18 2.13
C SER A 316 8.38 6.40 2.59
N THR A 317 9.56 6.16 3.16
CA THR A 317 10.56 7.20 3.49
C THR A 317 11.52 7.45 2.33
N GLN A 318 11.47 6.60 1.31
CA GLN A 318 12.31 6.72 0.13
C GLN A 318 11.75 7.77 -0.82
N PRO A 319 12.60 8.45 -1.61
CA PRO A 319 12.15 9.41 -2.62
C PRO A 319 11.11 8.79 -3.58
N ASP A 320 10.42 9.62 -4.35
CA ASP A 320 9.49 9.17 -5.38
C ASP A 320 10.24 8.49 -6.55
N CYS A 321 10.76 7.29 -6.28
CA CYS A 321 11.54 6.47 -7.20
C CYS A 321 10.65 5.82 -8.25
N ASP A 322 11.27 5.42 -9.37
CA ASP A 322 10.65 4.46 -10.28
C ASP A 322 10.46 3.13 -9.58
N LEU A 323 9.29 2.53 -9.79
CA LEU A 323 8.90 1.25 -9.21
C LEU A 323 8.88 0.16 -10.28
N ILE A 324 9.89 -0.71 -10.26
CA ILE A 324 9.86 -1.96 -11.03
C ILE A 324 9.01 -2.97 -10.26
N ALA A 325 7.94 -3.43 -10.89
CA ALA A 325 7.04 -4.41 -10.31
C ALA A 325 7.15 -5.74 -11.07
N LEU A 326 7.44 -6.80 -10.34
CA LEU A 326 7.74 -8.13 -10.85
C LEU A 326 6.66 -9.12 -10.42
N GLY A 327 6.33 -10.03 -11.31
CA GLY A 327 5.39 -11.12 -11.06
C GLY A 327 3.96 -10.83 -11.52
N VAL A 328 3.14 -11.85 -11.41
CA VAL A 328 1.73 -11.83 -11.86
C VAL A 328 0.95 -10.69 -11.20
N SER A 329 0.18 -9.95 -11.98
CA SER A 329 -0.64 -8.79 -11.59
C SER A 329 0.09 -7.57 -11.03
N ALA A 330 1.40 -7.60 -10.92
CA ALA A 330 2.19 -6.51 -10.34
C ALA A 330 1.99 -5.20 -11.11
N ILE A 331 1.98 -4.08 -10.37
CA ILE A 331 1.80 -2.73 -10.92
C ILE A 331 3.04 -1.91 -10.66
N GLY A 332 3.66 -1.40 -11.73
CA GLY A 332 4.85 -0.59 -11.69
C GLY A 332 4.63 0.85 -12.18
N ARG A 333 5.66 1.68 -11.98
CA ARG A 333 5.73 3.05 -12.48
C ARG A 333 7.15 3.36 -12.96
N ILE A 334 7.29 3.73 -14.22
CA ILE A 334 8.55 4.19 -14.79
C ILE A 334 8.32 5.57 -15.40
N GLY A 335 9.01 6.57 -14.88
CA GLY A 335 8.86 7.95 -15.34
C GLY A 335 7.38 8.40 -15.30
N ALA A 336 6.87 8.80 -16.45
CA ALA A 336 5.48 9.24 -16.65
C ALA A 336 4.56 8.10 -17.13
N THR A 337 4.83 6.85 -16.75
CA THR A 337 3.98 5.71 -17.14
C THR A 337 3.66 4.80 -15.95
N TYR A 338 2.49 4.21 -15.99
CA TYR A 338 2.11 3.06 -15.15
C TYR A 338 1.93 1.83 -16.04
N SER A 339 2.29 0.67 -15.50
CA SER A 339 2.12 -0.63 -16.17
C SER A 339 1.56 -1.67 -15.22
N GLN A 340 0.84 -2.64 -15.75
CA GLN A 340 0.36 -3.80 -14.99
C GLN A 340 0.62 -5.09 -15.77
N ASN A 341 1.18 -6.06 -15.08
CA ASN A 341 1.38 -7.42 -15.57
C ASN A 341 0.08 -8.21 -15.68
N ALA A 342 0.10 -9.28 -16.48
CA ALA A 342 -0.96 -10.26 -16.62
C ALA A 342 -1.47 -10.74 -15.24
N LYS A 343 -2.79 -10.98 -15.14
CA LYS A 343 -3.44 -11.27 -13.86
C LYS A 343 -3.57 -12.75 -13.54
N THR A 344 -3.38 -13.61 -14.53
CA THR A 344 -3.37 -15.06 -14.37
C THR A 344 -1.97 -15.61 -14.57
N LEU A 345 -1.64 -16.75 -13.95
CA LEU A 345 -0.35 -17.39 -14.16
C LEU A 345 -0.16 -17.84 -15.59
N ASP A 346 -1.22 -18.36 -16.22
CA ASP A 346 -1.16 -18.86 -17.60
C ASP A 346 -0.79 -17.72 -18.57
N GLU A 347 -1.49 -16.58 -18.52
CA GLU A 347 -1.15 -15.41 -19.35
C GLU A 347 0.27 -14.87 -19.05
N TYR A 348 0.68 -14.90 -17.78
CA TYR A 348 2.00 -14.45 -17.34
C TYR A 348 3.10 -15.37 -17.90
N TYR A 349 2.93 -16.68 -17.83
CA TYR A 349 3.87 -17.65 -18.37
C TYR A 349 3.91 -17.64 -19.89
N ASP A 350 2.76 -17.60 -20.54
CA ASP A 350 2.66 -17.55 -22.01
C ASP A 350 3.40 -16.35 -22.61
N ALA A 351 3.30 -15.17 -21.99
CA ALA A 351 4.05 -13.98 -22.43
C ALA A 351 5.56 -14.21 -22.34
N LEU A 352 6.03 -14.71 -21.19
CA LEU A 352 7.43 -14.95 -20.93
C LEU A 352 8.00 -16.11 -21.80
N ASP A 353 7.21 -17.14 -22.12
CA ASP A 353 7.61 -18.21 -23.04
C ASP A 353 7.80 -17.70 -24.46
N GLN A 354 7.08 -16.66 -24.85
CA GLN A 354 7.25 -15.95 -26.13
C GLN A 354 8.40 -14.93 -26.09
N GLY A 355 9.16 -14.82 -24.98
CA GLY A 355 10.21 -13.82 -24.82
C GLY A 355 9.70 -12.39 -24.70
N ARG A 356 8.45 -12.21 -24.26
CA ARG A 356 7.81 -10.89 -24.08
C ARG A 356 7.60 -10.58 -22.60
N LEU A 357 7.66 -9.28 -22.25
CA LEU A 357 7.25 -8.81 -20.93
C LEU A 357 5.73 -8.98 -20.76
N PRO A 358 5.25 -9.40 -19.58
CA PRO A 358 3.85 -9.78 -19.37
C PRO A 358 2.93 -8.57 -19.15
N ILE A 359 3.20 -7.45 -19.81
CA ILE A 359 2.42 -6.21 -19.68
C ILE A 359 1.10 -6.35 -20.44
N VAL A 360 -0.02 -6.15 -19.74
CA VAL A 360 -1.38 -6.27 -20.34
C VAL A 360 -2.14 -4.96 -20.38
N ARG A 361 -1.75 -3.97 -19.60
CA ARG A 361 -2.34 -2.64 -19.60
C ARG A 361 -1.46 -1.66 -18.85
N GLY A 362 -1.73 -0.38 -19.07
CA GLY A 362 -1.03 0.69 -18.37
C GLY A 362 -1.63 2.05 -18.70
N LEU A 363 -0.85 3.08 -18.44
CA LEU A 363 -1.24 4.45 -18.71
C LEU A 363 0.00 5.33 -18.92
N ALA A 364 0.07 6.03 -20.04
CA ALA A 364 1.00 7.16 -20.22
C ALA A 364 0.34 8.42 -19.64
N LEU A 365 1.03 9.09 -18.74
CA LEU A 365 0.53 10.26 -18.03
C LEU A 365 0.63 11.51 -18.89
N THR A 366 -0.45 12.25 -18.97
CA THR A 366 -0.47 13.58 -19.59
C THR A 366 0.19 14.60 -18.64
N ARG A 367 0.50 15.78 -19.17
CA ARG A 367 1.03 16.89 -18.37
C ARG A 367 0.09 17.29 -17.23
N ASP A 368 -1.22 17.30 -17.47
CA ASP A 368 -2.23 17.57 -16.45
C ASP A 368 -2.30 16.45 -15.40
N ASP A 369 -2.12 15.18 -15.80
CA ASP A 369 -2.06 14.07 -14.84
C ASP A 369 -0.84 14.19 -13.90
N LEU A 370 0.31 14.57 -14.43
CA LEU A 370 1.52 14.81 -13.63
C LEU A 370 1.33 15.99 -12.66
N LEU A 371 0.74 17.08 -13.12
CA LEU A 371 0.43 18.25 -12.31
C LEU A 371 -0.53 17.87 -11.15
N ARG A 372 -1.66 17.23 -11.46
CA ARG A 372 -2.64 16.81 -10.43
C ARG A 372 -2.05 15.75 -9.50
N ARG A 373 -1.21 14.86 -10.00
CA ARG A 373 -0.46 13.90 -9.17
C ARG A 373 0.42 14.63 -8.16
N SER A 374 1.14 15.66 -8.58
CA SER A 374 2.00 16.46 -7.67
C SER A 374 1.16 17.09 -6.56
N VAL A 375 0.02 17.69 -6.88
CA VAL A 375 -0.91 18.30 -5.92
C VAL A 375 -1.49 17.25 -4.95
N ILE A 376 -2.05 16.17 -5.48
CA ILE A 376 -2.67 15.09 -4.68
C ILE A 376 -1.63 14.46 -3.74
N MET A 377 -0.42 14.16 -4.24
CA MET A 377 0.63 13.55 -3.41
C MET A 377 1.18 14.52 -2.35
N SER A 378 1.27 15.82 -2.63
CA SER A 378 1.63 16.82 -1.63
C SER A 378 0.64 16.82 -0.47
N LEU A 379 -0.65 16.84 -0.75
CA LEU A 379 -1.70 16.75 0.27
C LEU A 379 -1.65 15.41 1.01
N MET A 380 -1.61 14.28 0.29
CA MET A 380 -1.65 12.93 0.88
C MET A 380 -0.43 12.60 1.73
N CYS A 381 0.74 13.16 1.42
CA CYS A 381 2.00 12.82 2.07
C CYS A 381 2.47 13.89 3.05
N GLN A 382 2.27 15.16 2.73
CA GLN A 382 2.79 16.28 3.51
C GLN A 382 1.69 17.06 4.25
N GLY A 383 0.43 16.96 3.81
CA GLY A 383 -0.67 17.78 4.31
C GLY A 383 -0.52 19.27 3.95
N GLN A 384 0.37 19.57 3.03
CA GLN A 384 0.69 20.93 2.62
C GLN A 384 0.76 21.02 1.10
N LEU A 385 0.30 22.11 0.56
CA LEU A 385 0.35 22.43 -0.86
C LEU A 385 0.85 23.86 -1.00
N GLN A 386 2.10 24.02 -1.43
CA GLN A 386 2.74 25.30 -1.71
C GLN A 386 2.50 25.66 -3.18
N TYR A 387 1.80 26.76 -3.46
CA TYR A 387 1.45 27.15 -4.84
C TYR A 387 2.69 27.39 -5.68
N GLU A 388 3.66 28.18 -5.18
CA GLU A 388 4.91 28.48 -5.88
C GLU A 388 5.67 27.23 -6.30
N SER A 389 5.73 26.20 -5.45
CA SER A 389 6.41 24.94 -5.79
C SER A 389 5.76 24.23 -6.98
N ILE A 390 4.43 24.26 -7.06
CA ILE A 390 3.69 23.68 -8.17
C ILE A 390 3.83 24.53 -9.43
N GLU A 391 3.73 25.84 -9.28
CA GLU A 391 3.86 26.82 -10.38
C GLU A 391 5.22 26.71 -11.08
N LEU A 392 6.30 26.68 -10.30
CA LEU A 392 7.66 26.52 -10.82
C LEU A 392 7.89 25.13 -11.45
N GLY A 393 7.36 24.09 -10.83
CA GLY A 393 7.52 22.72 -11.32
C GLY A 393 6.73 22.40 -12.60
N HIS A 394 5.62 23.11 -12.83
CA HIS A 394 4.69 22.80 -13.92
C HIS A 394 4.45 23.96 -14.89
N LEU A 395 5.03 25.12 -14.65
CA LEU A 395 4.91 26.35 -15.47
C LEU A 395 3.43 26.76 -15.68
N ILE A 396 2.70 26.93 -14.60
CA ILE A 396 1.31 27.38 -14.56
C ILE A 396 1.14 28.53 -13.58
N ASP A 397 0.00 29.23 -13.62
CA ASP A 397 -0.53 30.02 -12.53
C ASP A 397 -1.52 29.15 -11.73
N PHE A 398 -1.22 28.84 -10.47
CA PHE A 398 -1.97 27.86 -9.68
C PHE A 398 -3.41 28.28 -9.44
N LYS A 399 -3.64 29.54 -9.05
CA LYS A 399 -4.96 30.05 -8.69
C LYS A 399 -5.89 30.09 -9.90
N SER A 400 -5.37 30.46 -11.07
CA SER A 400 -6.14 30.43 -12.31
C SER A 400 -6.43 29.02 -12.78
N TYR A 401 -5.45 28.12 -12.69
CA TYR A 401 -5.58 26.75 -13.17
C TYR A 401 -6.57 25.91 -12.33
N PHE A 402 -6.51 26.05 -11.01
CA PHE A 402 -7.33 25.32 -10.05
C PHE A 402 -8.44 26.19 -9.41
N ALA A 403 -8.92 27.22 -10.07
CA ALA A 403 -9.92 28.16 -9.53
C ALA A 403 -11.18 27.43 -9.01
N ARG A 404 -11.67 26.42 -9.74
CA ARG A 404 -12.83 25.62 -9.36
C ARG A 404 -12.53 24.72 -8.14
N GLU A 405 -11.39 24.10 -8.12
CA GLU A 405 -10.95 23.25 -7.00
C GLU A 405 -10.78 24.08 -5.71
N LEU A 406 -10.22 25.28 -5.82
CA LEU A 406 -10.10 26.22 -4.70
C LEU A 406 -11.46 26.68 -4.16
N GLU A 407 -12.44 26.90 -5.03
CA GLU A 407 -13.83 27.19 -4.64
C GLU A 407 -14.43 26.01 -3.84
N VAL A 408 -14.22 24.77 -4.27
CA VAL A 408 -14.68 23.57 -3.54
C VAL A 408 -13.96 23.45 -2.19
N LEU A 409 -12.67 23.77 -2.11
CA LEU A 409 -11.90 23.73 -0.87
C LEU A 409 -12.40 24.73 0.19
N SER A 410 -13.05 25.83 -0.20
CA SER A 410 -13.60 26.78 0.77
C SER A 410 -14.59 26.13 1.74
N GLY A 411 -15.37 25.12 1.29
CA GLY A 411 -16.24 24.35 2.17
C GLY A 411 -15.50 23.46 3.18
N PHE A 412 -14.26 23.07 2.87
CA PHE A 412 -13.38 22.38 3.83
C PHE A 412 -12.73 23.37 4.81
N VAL A 413 -12.47 24.61 4.40
CA VAL A 413 -12.03 25.69 5.31
C VAL A 413 -13.12 25.99 6.33
N GLU A 414 -14.37 26.18 5.90
CA GLU A 414 -15.53 26.39 6.78
C GLU A 414 -15.72 25.26 7.79
N SER A 415 -15.37 24.03 7.39
CA SER A 415 -15.43 22.83 8.24
C SER A 415 -14.20 22.66 9.14
N GLY A 416 -13.22 23.56 9.09
CA GLY A 416 -11.98 23.50 9.88
C GLY A 416 -11.02 22.37 9.51
N LEU A 417 -11.15 21.81 8.29
CA LEU A 417 -10.34 20.69 7.82
C LEU A 417 -9.07 21.12 7.09
N VAL A 418 -9.10 22.32 6.49
CA VAL A 418 -7.94 22.95 5.86
C VAL A 418 -7.88 24.43 6.23
N THR A 419 -6.69 25.00 6.20
CA THR A 419 -6.47 26.44 6.11
C THR A 419 -5.96 26.77 4.71
N MET A 420 -6.32 27.92 4.20
CA MET A 420 -5.95 28.38 2.87
C MET A 420 -5.63 29.87 2.90
N ASP A 421 -4.51 30.24 2.28
CA ASP A 421 -4.08 31.63 2.15
C ASP A 421 -3.55 31.91 0.73
N ASP A 422 -2.84 33.03 0.57
CA ASP A 422 -2.27 33.43 -0.72
C ASP A 422 -1.11 32.54 -1.19
N THR A 423 -0.50 31.77 -0.30
CA THR A 423 0.71 30.97 -0.55
C THR A 423 0.42 29.48 -0.70
N GLY A 424 -0.70 28.98 -0.16
CA GLY A 424 -0.97 27.56 -0.21
C GLY A 424 -2.19 27.08 0.58
N VAL A 425 -2.25 25.77 0.72
CA VAL A 425 -3.24 25.03 1.51
C VAL A 425 -2.52 24.19 2.55
N GLU A 426 -2.99 24.21 3.79
CA GLU A 426 -2.50 23.35 4.87
C GLU A 426 -3.66 22.53 5.45
N VAL A 427 -3.46 21.23 5.59
CA VAL A 427 -4.41 20.30 6.19
C VAL A 427 -4.29 20.36 7.70
N THR A 428 -5.39 20.68 8.40
CA THR A 428 -5.39 20.75 9.87
C THR A 428 -5.21 19.37 10.50
N ALA A 429 -4.93 19.30 11.80
CA ALA A 429 -4.86 18.04 12.53
C ALA A 429 -6.15 17.20 12.38
N THR A 430 -7.33 17.83 12.41
CA THR A 430 -8.62 17.19 12.16
C THR A 430 -8.76 16.78 10.69
N GLY A 431 -8.37 17.66 9.76
CA GLY A 431 -8.42 17.39 8.33
C GLY A 431 -7.53 16.23 7.90
N TRP A 432 -6.45 15.96 8.64
CA TRP A 432 -5.54 14.88 8.32
C TRP A 432 -6.22 13.51 8.31
N PHE A 433 -7.20 13.27 9.15
CA PHE A 433 -8.00 12.04 9.12
C PHE A 433 -8.87 11.92 7.87
N LEU A 434 -9.19 13.06 7.25
CA LEU A 434 -10.01 13.16 6.04
C LEU A 434 -9.19 13.62 4.82
N VAL A 435 -7.86 13.52 4.87
CA VAL A 435 -6.94 14.00 3.81
C VAL A 435 -7.28 13.40 2.44
N ARG A 436 -7.83 12.19 2.42
CA ARG A 436 -8.31 11.52 1.22
C ARG A 436 -9.48 12.30 0.56
N ALA A 437 -10.45 12.79 1.35
CA ALA A 437 -11.54 13.62 0.84
C ALA A 437 -11.03 14.96 0.29
N ILE A 438 -10.06 15.56 0.98
CA ILE A 438 -9.43 16.81 0.55
C ILE A 438 -8.69 16.60 -0.79
N ALA A 439 -7.90 15.54 -0.91
CA ALA A 439 -7.17 15.22 -2.14
C ALA A 439 -8.11 14.91 -3.33
N MET A 440 -9.29 14.34 -3.07
CA MET A 440 -10.31 14.04 -4.10
C MET A 440 -10.79 15.28 -4.84
N VAL A 441 -10.70 16.47 -4.25
CA VAL A 441 -11.07 17.73 -4.90
C VAL A 441 -10.28 17.94 -6.19
N PHE A 442 -9.01 17.51 -6.21
CA PHE A 442 -8.12 17.67 -7.36
C PHE A 442 -8.17 16.51 -8.37
N ASP A 443 -8.98 15.48 -8.11
CA ASP A 443 -9.13 14.33 -9.00
C ASP A 443 -10.16 14.61 -10.10
N LYS A 444 -9.68 15.01 -11.28
CA LYS A 444 -10.55 15.26 -12.46
C LYS A 444 -11.38 14.06 -12.88
N ASN A 445 -10.90 12.83 -12.61
CA ASN A 445 -11.56 11.60 -13.06
C ASN A 445 -12.76 11.24 -12.18
N LEU A 446 -12.80 11.67 -10.91
CA LEU A 446 -13.95 11.45 -10.02
C LEU A 446 -15.14 12.33 -10.40
N GLN A 447 -14.91 13.54 -10.91
CA GLN A 447 -15.96 14.47 -11.28
C GLN A 447 -16.85 13.93 -12.42
N VAL A 448 -16.31 12.99 -13.22
CA VAL A 448 -17.01 12.36 -14.34
C VAL A 448 -17.75 11.07 -13.92
N ASP A 449 -17.34 10.45 -12.81
CA ASP A 449 -17.75 9.08 -12.43
C ASP A 449 -18.37 8.98 -11.02
N LEU A 450 -18.94 10.06 -10.47
CA LEU A 450 -19.55 10.08 -9.12
C LEU A 450 -20.61 8.98 -8.91
N ASP A 451 -21.24 8.49 -9.97
CA ASP A 451 -22.29 7.47 -9.92
C ASP A 451 -21.77 6.02 -9.96
N ARG A 452 -20.45 5.82 -10.09
CA ARG A 452 -19.88 4.46 -10.16
C ARG A 452 -19.23 4.08 -8.81
N ALA A 453 -19.90 3.22 -8.06
CA ALA A 453 -19.39 2.61 -6.80
C ALA A 453 -18.16 1.70 -7.07
N ARG A 454 -17.02 2.30 -7.44
CA ARG A 454 -15.76 1.59 -7.76
C ARG A 454 -14.79 1.50 -6.59
N PHE A 455 -14.94 2.37 -5.60
CA PHE A 455 -14.00 2.52 -4.49
C PHE A 455 -14.64 2.13 -3.15
N SER A 456 -13.79 1.76 -2.18
CA SER A 456 -14.22 1.65 -0.79
C SER A 456 -14.59 3.03 -0.25
N LYS A 457 -15.46 3.07 0.75
CA LYS A 457 -15.74 4.29 1.50
C LYS A 457 -14.48 4.84 2.15
N ILE A 458 -14.45 6.15 2.42
CA ILE A 458 -13.32 6.84 3.05
C ILE A 458 -13.15 6.36 4.50
N ILE A 459 -14.28 6.03 5.13
CA ILE A 459 -14.36 5.61 6.53
C ILE A 459 -14.87 4.18 6.61
#